data_db2cb3c2a464b0d889cdd332f3a07f71
#
_entry.id   db2cb3c2a464b0d889cdd332f3a07f71
#
_cell.length_a   1.000
_cell.length_b   1.000
_cell.length_c   1.000
_cell.angle_alpha   90.00
_cell.angle_beta   90.00
_cell.angle_gamma   90.00
#
_symmetry.space_group_name_H-M   'P 1'
#
loop_
_entity.id
_entity.type
_entity.pdbx_description
1 polymer ?
#
loop_
_entity_poly.entity_id
_entity_poly.type
_entity_poly.pdbx_seq_one_letter_code
_entity_poly.pdbx_strand_id
1 'polypeptide(L)'
;MSKLIHGDCIEEMAKMDANSVDLTVTSPPYDNLRTYEGSLQWNEDIWKQVLKGLYRVTKKGGVVVWVVGDATIKGSETGTSFKQALYAMECGFNLHDTMIWDKGCFTAPCVNRYGNVFEYMFTFSKGNPKTSVLIKDRKNKKAGQKVYGTKRNADGSMQMTSKHGTTRPEYGQRFNIWSQPCVQSHTERTGHPAQFPEQLANDHITSWSNEGDTVLDPFLGSGTTGVAAKQLGRKFIGIEKVDKYYNIAKDRINETKEAEAVIEVD
;
A
#
# COMPACT_ATOMS: atom_id res chain seq x y z
N MET A 1 -13.93 12.06 -8.45
CA MET A 1 -15.17 11.24 -8.59
C MET A 1 -14.84 9.83 -8.13
N SER A 2 -15.65 9.25 -7.22
CA SER A 2 -15.45 7.89 -6.68
C SER A 2 -16.49 6.95 -7.28
N LYS A 3 -16.06 5.75 -7.70
CA LYS A 3 -16.91 4.66 -8.17
C LYS A 3 -16.79 3.49 -7.21
N LEU A 4 -17.89 3.14 -6.53
CA LEU A 4 -17.94 2.00 -5.62
C LEU A 4 -18.75 0.88 -6.27
N ILE A 5 -18.25 -0.34 -6.21
CA ILE A 5 -18.84 -1.51 -6.87
C ILE A 5 -19.05 -2.59 -5.80
N HIS A 6 -20.30 -3.02 -5.65
CA HIS A 6 -20.63 -4.17 -4.83
C HIS A 6 -20.52 -5.43 -5.70
N GLY A 7 -19.48 -6.25 -5.47
CA GLY A 7 -19.23 -7.41 -6.31
C GLY A 7 -17.90 -8.11 -6.01
N ASP A 8 -17.63 -9.18 -6.75
CA ASP A 8 -16.38 -9.92 -6.70
C ASP A 8 -15.27 -9.18 -7.44
N CYS A 9 -14.11 -9.00 -6.81
CA CYS A 9 -13.03 -8.20 -7.38
C CYS A 9 -12.44 -8.80 -8.68
N ILE A 10 -12.46 -10.11 -8.85
CA ILE A 10 -11.97 -10.77 -10.07
C ILE A 10 -12.90 -10.46 -11.23
N GLU A 11 -14.23 -10.63 -11.01
CA GLU A 11 -15.25 -10.37 -12.02
C GLU A 11 -15.31 -8.89 -12.39
N GLU A 12 -15.27 -8.02 -11.40
CA GLU A 12 -15.36 -6.58 -11.64
C GLU A 12 -14.10 -6.01 -12.29
N MET A 13 -12.92 -6.45 -11.87
CA MET A 13 -11.68 -6.07 -12.57
C MET A 13 -11.68 -6.57 -14.01
N ALA A 14 -12.25 -7.76 -14.33
CA ALA A 14 -12.31 -8.26 -15.69
C ALA A 14 -13.10 -7.34 -16.65
N LYS A 15 -14.07 -6.57 -16.13
CA LYS A 15 -14.88 -5.59 -16.89
C LYS A 15 -14.15 -4.24 -17.06
N MET A 16 -13.08 -3.98 -16.31
CA MET A 16 -12.32 -2.74 -16.41
C MET A 16 -11.43 -2.74 -17.65
N ASP A 17 -11.18 -1.58 -18.20
CA ASP A 17 -10.21 -1.42 -19.29
C ASP A 17 -8.79 -1.79 -18.83
N ALA A 18 -8.02 -2.42 -19.71
CA ALA A 18 -6.61 -2.63 -19.46
C ALA A 18 -5.87 -1.29 -19.40
N ASN A 19 -4.86 -1.19 -18.52
CA ASN A 19 -4.07 0.03 -18.35
C ASN A 19 -4.92 1.28 -17.99
N SER A 20 -5.90 1.12 -17.10
CA SER A 20 -6.82 2.18 -16.65
C SER A 20 -6.49 2.73 -15.26
N VAL A 21 -5.70 2.00 -14.45
CA VAL A 21 -5.39 2.31 -13.04
C VAL A 21 -3.96 2.81 -12.90
N ASP A 22 -3.76 3.93 -12.21
CA ASP A 22 -2.44 4.52 -11.95
C ASP A 22 -1.83 3.91 -10.67
N LEU A 23 -2.63 3.71 -9.63
CA LEU A 23 -2.20 3.19 -8.34
C LEU A 23 -3.22 2.21 -7.77
N THR A 24 -2.76 1.12 -7.20
CA THR A 24 -3.55 0.29 -6.28
C THR A 24 -2.93 0.35 -4.89
N VAL A 25 -3.74 0.60 -3.86
CA VAL A 25 -3.36 0.46 -2.45
C VAL A 25 -4.38 -0.45 -1.80
N THR A 26 -3.95 -1.63 -1.34
CA THR A 26 -4.89 -2.65 -0.90
C THR A 26 -4.28 -3.63 0.08
N SER A 27 -5.13 -4.23 0.90
CA SER A 27 -4.81 -5.32 1.81
C SER A 27 -5.76 -6.49 1.56
N PRO A 28 -5.32 -7.56 0.89
CA PRO A 28 -6.15 -8.73 0.63
C PRO A 28 -6.44 -9.50 1.92
N PRO A 29 -7.36 -10.48 1.90
CA PRO A 29 -7.50 -11.42 3.01
C PRO A 29 -6.19 -12.16 3.31
N TYR A 30 -5.89 -12.40 4.61
CA TYR A 30 -4.67 -13.09 5.05
C TYR A 30 -4.99 -14.54 5.42
N ASP A 31 -4.63 -15.50 4.61
CA ASP A 31 -4.59 -16.96 4.88
C ASP A 31 -5.69 -17.49 5.84
N ASN A 32 -6.92 -17.04 5.73
CA ASN A 32 -8.01 -17.36 6.66
C ASN A 32 -7.74 -16.96 8.13
N LEU A 33 -6.81 -16.03 8.39
CA LEU A 33 -6.54 -15.50 9.74
C LEU A 33 -7.76 -14.82 10.37
N ARG A 34 -8.74 -14.45 9.55
CA ARG A 34 -9.95 -13.76 10.01
C ARG A 34 -11.17 -14.38 9.35
N THR A 35 -12.21 -14.57 10.15
CA THR A 35 -13.52 -14.97 9.63
C THR A 35 -14.20 -13.73 9.07
N TYR A 36 -14.28 -13.64 7.75
CA TYR A 36 -15.12 -12.65 7.08
C TYR A 36 -16.55 -13.20 6.98
N GLU A 37 -17.55 -12.37 7.19
CA GLU A 37 -18.94 -12.75 6.96
C GLU A 37 -19.11 -13.24 5.52
N GLY A 38 -19.69 -14.42 5.32
CA GLY A 38 -19.95 -14.99 3.98
C GLY A 38 -18.90 -15.97 3.44
N SER A 39 -18.10 -16.61 4.31
CA SER A 39 -17.16 -17.71 3.92
C SER A 39 -16.33 -17.41 2.65
N LEU A 40 -15.71 -16.24 2.60
CA LEU A 40 -14.81 -15.90 1.51
C LEU A 40 -13.63 -16.86 1.51
N GLN A 41 -13.58 -17.74 0.51
CA GLN A 41 -12.42 -18.59 0.31
C GLN A 41 -11.26 -17.72 -0.20
N TRP A 42 -10.14 -17.73 0.52
CA TRP A 42 -8.90 -17.12 0.07
C TRP A 42 -7.87 -18.23 -0.10
N ASN A 43 -7.49 -18.51 -1.32
CA ASN A 43 -6.55 -19.58 -1.67
C ASN A 43 -5.63 -19.15 -2.81
N GLU A 44 -4.72 -20.05 -3.19
CA GLU A 44 -3.70 -19.76 -4.19
C GLU A 44 -4.28 -19.41 -5.56
N ASP A 45 -5.32 -20.08 -6.00
CA ASP A 45 -5.94 -19.83 -7.31
C ASP A 45 -6.61 -18.44 -7.34
N ILE A 46 -7.21 -18.02 -6.24
CA ILE A 46 -7.88 -16.74 -6.12
C ILE A 46 -6.87 -15.58 -6.13
N TRP A 47 -5.85 -15.60 -5.27
CA TRP A 47 -4.91 -14.49 -5.27
C TRP A 47 -4.06 -14.43 -6.55
N LYS A 48 -3.83 -15.56 -7.23
CA LYS A 48 -3.21 -15.56 -8.56
C LYS A 48 -4.07 -14.84 -9.60
N GLN A 49 -5.37 -15.09 -9.61
CA GLN A 49 -6.30 -14.39 -10.51
C GLN A 49 -6.35 -12.88 -10.21
N VAL A 50 -6.37 -12.51 -8.93
CA VAL A 50 -6.33 -11.09 -8.52
C VAL A 50 -5.06 -10.41 -9.01
N LEU A 51 -3.87 -11.00 -8.78
CA LEU A 51 -2.60 -10.41 -9.20
C LEU A 51 -2.49 -10.29 -10.73
N LYS A 52 -2.99 -11.27 -11.50
CA LYS A 52 -3.12 -11.16 -12.96
C LYS A 52 -4.06 -10.02 -13.37
N GLY A 53 -5.22 -9.91 -12.70
CA GLY A 53 -6.18 -8.82 -12.93
C GLY A 53 -5.56 -7.47 -12.67
N LEU A 54 -4.85 -7.31 -11.55
CA LEU A 54 -4.12 -6.10 -11.19
C LEU A 54 -3.06 -5.74 -12.23
N TYR A 55 -2.25 -6.71 -12.68
CA TYR A 55 -1.27 -6.45 -13.74
C TYR A 55 -1.92 -5.94 -15.03
N ARG A 56 -3.06 -6.50 -15.42
CA ARG A 56 -3.78 -6.11 -16.62
C ARG A 56 -4.32 -4.67 -16.52
N VAL A 57 -4.97 -4.32 -15.40
CA VAL A 57 -5.60 -3.00 -15.26
C VAL A 57 -4.60 -1.89 -14.92
N THR A 58 -3.45 -2.21 -14.34
CA THR A 58 -2.41 -1.22 -14.01
C THR A 58 -1.77 -0.66 -15.28
N LYS A 59 -1.67 0.66 -15.36
CA LYS A 59 -0.98 1.37 -16.44
C LYS A 59 0.52 1.09 -16.44
N LYS A 60 1.19 1.25 -17.58
CA LYS A 60 2.65 1.32 -17.62
C LYS A 60 3.13 2.50 -16.77
N GLY A 61 4.03 2.25 -15.82
CA GLY A 61 4.47 3.21 -14.81
C GLY A 61 3.53 3.30 -13.60
N GLY A 62 2.43 2.55 -13.58
CA GLY A 62 1.56 2.44 -12.41
C GLY A 62 2.15 1.53 -11.33
N VAL A 63 1.64 1.69 -10.12
CA VAL A 63 2.14 1.03 -8.91
C VAL A 63 1.03 0.26 -8.21
N VAL A 64 1.38 -0.87 -7.59
CA VAL A 64 0.50 -1.64 -6.69
C VAL A 64 1.19 -1.76 -5.35
N VAL A 65 0.57 -1.24 -4.30
CA VAL A 65 0.96 -1.46 -2.91
C VAL A 65 0.10 -2.58 -2.34
N TRP A 66 0.75 -3.69 -2.01
CA TRP A 66 0.13 -4.92 -1.54
C TRP A 66 0.50 -5.14 -0.08
N VAL A 67 -0.44 -4.82 0.84
CA VAL A 67 -0.21 -4.93 2.29
C VAL A 67 -0.66 -6.30 2.73
N VAL A 68 0.26 -7.12 3.26
CA VAL A 68 -0.02 -8.53 3.56
C VAL A 68 0.83 -9.04 4.73
N GLY A 69 0.24 -9.95 5.51
CA GLY A 69 0.93 -10.72 6.55
C GLY A 69 0.72 -12.23 6.36
N ASP A 70 1.54 -13.02 7.05
CA ASP A 70 1.45 -14.48 7.02
C ASP A 70 0.74 -15.02 8.27
N ALA A 71 -0.02 -16.10 8.10
CA ALA A 71 -0.54 -16.87 9.23
C ALA A 71 0.57 -17.76 9.82
N THR A 72 0.45 -18.03 11.11
CA THR A 72 1.23 -19.09 11.76
C THR A 72 0.34 -20.32 12.01
N ILE A 73 0.60 -21.40 11.29
CA ILE A 73 -0.18 -22.64 11.38
C ILE A 73 0.72 -23.77 11.89
N LYS A 74 0.32 -24.44 12.97
CA LYS A 74 1.07 -25.53 13.60
C LYS A 74 2.55 -25.19 13.86
N GLY A 75 2.82 -23.95 14.27
CA GLY A 75 4.17 -23.49 14.59
C GLY A 75 5.04 -23.10 13.39
N SER A 76 4.49 -22.99 12.18
CA SER A 76 5.17 -22.50 10.99
C SER A 76 4.43 -21.33 10.37
N GLU A 77 5.14 -20.31 9.95
CA GLU A 77 4.57 -19.28 9.07
C GLU A 77 4.26 -19.88 7.71
N THR A 78 3.17 -19.44 7.09
CA THR A 78 2.71 -19.95 5.78
C THR A 78 3.63 -19.56 4.64
N GLY A 79 4.29 -18.41 4.74
CA GLY A 79 5.10 -17.83 3.68
C GLY A 79 4.28 -17.45 2.43
N THR A 80 2.96 -17.30 2.59
CA THR A 80 2.06 -16.98 1.48
C THR A 80 2.36 -15.59 0.92
N SER A 81 2.75 -14.64 1.77
CA SER A 81 3.15 -13.30 1.35
C SER A 81 4.30 -13.32 0.33
N PHE A 82 5.31 -14.16 0.56
CA PHE A 82 6.44 -14.34 -0.36
C PHE A 82 6.01 -15.00 -1.68
N LYS A 83 5.14 -16.02 -1.62
CA LYS A 83 4.58 -16.65 -2.84
C LYS A 83 3.83 -15.64 -3.69
N GLN A 84 3.02 -14.79 -3.05
CA GLN A 84 2.27 -13.73 -3.73
C GLN A 84 3.23 -12.72 -4.38
N ALA A 85 4.29 -12.31 -3.67
CA ALA A 85 5.29 -11.38 -4.21
C ALA A 85 6.03 -11.97 -5.42
N LEU A 86 6.48 -13.22 -5.33
CA LEU A 86 7.14 -13.90 -6.45
C LEU A 86 6.21 -14.05 -7.64
N TYR A 87 4.95 -14.43 -7.41
CA TYR A 87 3.98 -14.56 -8.48
C TYR A 87 3.61 -13.23 -9.14
N ALA A 88 3.57 -12.14 -8.39
CA ALA A 88 3.40 -10.81 -8.97
C ALA A 88 4.52 -10.49 -9.97
N MET A 89 5.76 -10.90 -9.65
CA MET A 89 6.90 -10.78 -10.57
C MET A 89 6.73 -11.69 -11.81
N GLU A 90 6.22 -12.90 -11.65
CA GLU A 90 5.89 -13.79 -12.77
C GLU A 90 4.80 -13.20 -13.69
N CYS A 91 3.84 -12.43 -13.13
CA CYS A 91 2.86 -11.69 -13.91
C CYS A 91 3.46 -10.55 -14.73
N GLY A 92 4.71 -10.14 -14.44
CA GLY A 92 5.44 -9.08 -15.13
C GLY A 92 5.65 -7.80 -14.34
N PHE A 93 5.24 -7.73 -13.08
CA PHE A 93 5.59 -6.61 -12.21
C PHE A 93 7.07 -6.65 -11.82
N ASN A 94 7.67 -5.49 -11.66
CA ASN A 94 8.90 -5.35 -10.88
C ASN A 94 8.53 -5.32 -9.39
N LEU A 95 9.24 -6.05 -8.55
CA LEU A 95 9.25 -5.79 -7.11
C LEU A 95 10.09 -4.55 -6.88
N HIS A 96 9.43 -3.38 -6.84
CA HIS A 96 10.09 -2.08 -6.76
C HIS A 96 10.68 -1.82 -5.38
N ASP A 97 9.94 -2.14 -4.31
CA ASP A 97 10.43 -2.04 -2.93
C ASP A 97 9.73 -3.08 -2.05
N THR A 98 10.46 -3.57 -1.05
CA THR A 98 9.91 -4.38 0.04
C THR A 98 9.87 -3.51 1.29
N MET A 99 8.70 -2.97 1.59
CA MET A 99 8.49 -2.08 2.72
C MET A 99 7.88 -2.83 3.89
N ILE A 100 8.04 -2.29 5.08
CA ILE A 100 7.52 -2.84 6.34
C ILE A 100 6.59 -1.81 6.98
N TRP A 101 5.39 -2.23 7.30
CA TRP A 101 4.53 -1.51 8.23
C TRP A 101 4.74 -2.07 9.63
N ASP A 102 5.45 -1.30 10.46
CA ASP A 102 5.62 -1.57 11.89
C ASP A 102 4.40 -1.05 12.65
N LYS A 103 3.62 -1.98 13.18
CA LYS A 103 2.38 -1.71 13.92
C LYS A 103 2.63 -1.27 15.37
N GLY A 104 3.84 -1.45 15.88
CA GLY A 104 4.20 -1.15 17.26
C GLY A 104 3.46 -1.96 18.33
N CYS A 105 2.63 -2.92 17.93
CA CYS A 105 1.85 -3.75 18.85
C CYS A 105 1.74 -5.19 18.32
N PHE A 106 1.62 -6.15 19.23
CA PHE A 106 1.38 -7.56 18.92
C PHE A 106 0.17 -8.08 19.69
N THR A 107 -0.47 -9.12 19.14
CA THR A 107 -1.79 -9.57 19.65
C THR A 107 -1.69 -10.53 20.84
N ALA A 108 -0.64 -11.32 20.92
CA ALA A 108 -0.41 -12.28 22.01
C ALA A 108 1.07 -12.64 22.15
N PRO A 109 1.58 -12.80 23.39
CA PRO A 109 2.95 -13.26 23.59
C PRO A 109 3.08 -14.72 23.14
N CYS A 110 4.18 -15.05 22.48
CA CYS A 110 4.55 -16.41 22.12
C CYS A 110 5.69 -16.89 23.03
N VAL A 111 5.66 -18.16 23.41
CA VAL A 111 6.71 -18.74 24.28
C VAL A 111 8.04 -18.96 23.52
N ASN A 112 7.96 -19.24 22.20
CA ASN A 112 9.08 -19.67 21.39
C ASN A 112 9.29 -18.80 20.13
N ARG A 113 8.67 -17.61 20.07
CA ARG A 113 8.78 -16.65 18.97
C ARG A 113 8.81 -15.24 19.51
N TYR A 114 9.45 -14.35 18.78
CA TYR A 114 9.26 -12.90 18.99
C TYR A 114 7.85 -12.47 18.61
N GLY A 115 7.30 -11.45 19.27
CA GLY A 115 6.01 -10.89 18.91
C GLY A 115 6.02 -10.34 17.48
N ASN A 116 5.08 -10.77 16.64
CA ASN A 116 4.94 -10.26 15.30
C ASN A 116 4.29 -8.86 15.35
N VAL A 117 5.07 -7.84 15.05
CA VAL A 117 4.67 -6.42 15.14
C VAL A 117 4.56 -5.75 13.77
N PHE A 118 4.75 -6.46 12.67
CA PHE A 118 4.79 -5.86 11.34
C PHE A 118 3.95 -6.61 10.31
N GLU A 119 3.71 -5.94 9.20
CA GLU A 119 3.19 -6.51 7.95
C GLU A 119 4.06 -6.05 6.78
N TYR A 120 4.14 -6.85 5.72
CA TYR A 120 4.80 -6.47 4.49
C TYR A 120 3.94 -5.49 3.71
N MET A 121 4.59 -4.51 3.07
CA MET A 121 4.00 -3.64 2.06
C MET A 121 4.83 -3.82 0.79
N PHE A 122 4.52 -4.84 0.00
CA PHE A 122 5.21 -5.03 -1.28
C PHE A 122 4.75 -3.95 -2.25
N THR A 123 5.71 -3.18 -2.75
CA THR A 123 5.46 -2.16 -3.77
C THR A 123 5.86 -2.72 -5.12
N PHE A 124 4.87 -3.07 -5.94
CA PHE A 124 5.08 -3.55 -7.30
C PHE A 124 4.91 -2.40 -8.29
N SER A 125 5.65 -2.44 -9.41
CA SER A 125 5.50 -1.47 -10.48
C SER A 125 5.44 -2.14 -11.86
N LYS A 126 4.60 -1.62 -12.74
CA LYS A 126 4.55 -2.05 -14.15
C LYS A 126 5.53 -1.21 -14.98
N GLY A 127 6.78 -1.66 -15.04
CA GLY A 127 7.91 -0.86 -15.51
C GLY A 127 8.40 0.13 -14.45
N ASN A 128 9.09 1.20 -14.84
CA ASN A 128 9.50 2.24 -13.89
C ASN A 128 8.29 3.06 -13.42
N PRO A 129 8.13 3.35 -12.11
CA PRO A 129 7.08 4.22 -11.62
C PRO A 129 7.07 5.57 -12.34
N LYS A 130 5.90 6.01 -12.82
CA LYS A 130 5.71 7.32 -13.45
C LYS A 130 5.79 8.44 -12.40
N THR A 131 5.27 8.17 -11.21
CA THR A 131 5.25 9.08 -10.07
C THR A 131 6.01 8.46 -8.92
N SER A 132 6.90 9.22 -8.29
CA SER A 132 7.64 8.83 -7.09
C SER A 132 7.97 10.07 -6.24
N VAL A 133 6.97 10.51 -5.47
CA VAL A 133 7.11 11.62 -4.52
C VAL A 133 7.44 11.05 -3.14
N LEU A 134 8.72 10.82 -2.88
CA LEU A 134 9.15 10.19 -1.63
C LEU A 134 9.09 11.18 -0.47
N ILE A 135 8.42 10.78 0.60
CA ILE A 135 8.21 11.58 1.81
C ILE A 135 9.55 11.90 2.48
N LYS A 136 9.75 13.17 2.83
CA LYS A 136 10.98 13.68 3.44
C LYS A 136 10.72 14.21 4.84
N ASP A 137 10.53 13.33 5.79
CA ASP A 137 10.21 13.68 7.19
C ASP A 137 11.22 13.10 8.20
N ARG A 138 12.20 12.35 7.72
CA ARG A 138 13.26 11.78 8.56
C ARG A 138 14.30 12.83 8.88
N LYS A 139 14.36 13.28 10.13
CA LYS A 139 15.35 14.27 10.59
C LYS A 139 16.79 13.72 10.47
N ASN A 140 17.64 14.46 9.79
CA ASN A 140 19.03 14.09 9.60
C ASN A 140 19.86 14.49 10.82
N LYS A 141 20.53 13.50 11.46
CA LYS A 141 21.39 13.74 12.64
C LYS A 141 22.57 14.70 12.37
N LYS A 142 22.98 14.86 11.10
CA LYS A 142 24.09 15.72 10.66
C LYS A 142 23.61 16.80 9.68
N ALA A 143 22.41 17.37 9.94
CA ALA A 143 21.89 18.48 9.14
C ALA A 143 22.89 19.68 9.14
N GLY A 144 22.98 20.40 8.06
CA GLY A 144 23.90 21.53 7.91
C GLY A 144 25.37 21.17 7.62
N GLN A 145 25.79 19.91 7.82
CA GLN A 145 27.16 19.48 7.54
C GLN A 145 27.34 19.13 6.05
N LYS A 146 28.55 19.34 5.55
CA LYS A 146 28.92 18.93 4.18
C LYS A 146 28.95 17.40 4.06
N VAL A 147 28.55 16.91 2.89
CA VAL A 147 28.59 15.49 2.53
C VAL A 147 29.90 15.18 1.82
N TYR A 148 30.71 14.31 2.37
CA TYR A 148 31.96 13.84 1.76
C TYR A 148 31.91 12.34 1.47
N GLY A 149 30.77 11.89 0.87
CA GLY A 149 30.57 10.48 0.57
C GLY A 149 31.32 10.01 -0.68
N THR A 150 31.85 8.81 -0.60
CA THR A 150 32.36 8.06 -1.76
C THR A 150 31.56 6.77 -1.91
N LYS A 151 31.49 6.22 -3.11
CA LYS A 151 30.95 4.87 -3.39
C LYS A 151 32.01 4.04 -4.09
N ARG A 152 32.03 2.75 -3.84
CA ARG A 152 32.85 1.79 -4.55
C ARG A 152 32.13 1.30 -5.78
N ASN A 153 32.79 1.34 -6.93
CA ASN A 153 32.30 0.78 -8.19
C ASN A 153 32.51 -0.75 -8.23
N ALA A 154 31.89 -1.41 -9.19
CA ALA A 154 32.01 -2.87 -9.37
C ALA A 154 33.47 -3.32 -9.66
N ASP A 155 34.28 -2.47 -10.30
CA ASP A 155 35.69 -2.69 -10.58
C ASP A 155 36.62 -2.45 -9.39
N GLY A 156 36.04 -2.10 -8.21
CA GLY A 156 36.79 -1.79 -6.99
C GLY A 156 37.28 -0.34 -6.86
N SER A 157 37.17 0.49 -7.89
CA SER A 157 37.54 1.92 -7.82
C SER A 157 36.61 2.70 -6.92
N MET A 158 37.10 3.83 -6.38
CA MET A 158 36.31 4.73 -5.53
C MET A 158 35.88 5.96 -6.34
N GLN A 159 34.62 6.30 -6.25
CA GLN A 159 34.02 7.46 -6.90
C GLN A 159 33.33 8.36 -5.87
N MET A 160 33.44 9.67 -6.01
CA MET A 160 32.66 10.62 -5.23
C MET A 160 31.16 10.44 -5.53
N THR A 161 30.32 10.48 -4.47
CA THR A 161 28.86 10.45 -4.68
C THR A 161 28.40 11.76 -5.32
N SER A 162 27.26 11.74 -6.05
CA SER A 162 26.66 12.93 -6.66
C SER A 162 26.34 14.05 -5.65
N LYS A 163 26.26 13.73 -4.36
CA LYS A 163 26.02 14.67 -3.26
C LYS A 163 27.31 15.17 -2.61
N HIS A 164 28.51 14.77 -3.09
CA HIS A 164 29.78 15.22 -2.52
C HIS A 164 29.89 16.75 -2.53
N GLY A 165 30.26 17.35 -1.41
CA GLY A 165 30.38 18.80 -1.24
C GLY A 165 29.05 19.54 -1.00
N THR A 166 27.91 18.90 -1.17
CA THR A 166 26.61 19.53 -0.88
C THR A 166 26.35 19.60 0.63
N THR A 167 25.51 20.53 1.07
CA THR A 167 25.07 20.61 2.46
C THR A 167 23.92 19.61 2.71
N ARG A 168 24.02 18.86 3.79
CA ARG A 168 23.00 17.90 4.19
C ARG A 168 21.73 18.64 4.63
N PRO A 169 20.55 18.36 4.00
CA PRO A 169 19.30 19.00 4.37
C PRO A 169 18.87 18.58 5.79
N GLU A 170 17.98 19.35 6.39
CA GLU A 170 17.43 19.04 7.72
C GLU A 170 16.67 17.73 7.72
N TYR A 171 15.86 17.50 6.69
CA TYR A 171 15.08 16.26 6.51
C TYR A 171 15.57 15.48 5.29
N GLY A 172 15.61 14.18 5.44
CA GLY A 172 15.90 13.21 4.37
C GLY A 172 14.70 12.32 4.08
N GLN A 173 14.78 11.52 3.04
CA GLN A 173 13.76 10.55 2.69
C GLN A 173 13.48 9.63 3.88
N ARG A 174 12.19 9.33 4.11
CA ARG A 174 11.75 8.29 5.04
C ARG A 174 12.37 6.94 4.62
N PHE A 175 12.64 6.08 5.58
CA PHE A 175 13.06 4.72 5.29
C PHE A 175 11.84 3.86 4.88
N ASN A 176 12.10 2.67 4.38
CA ASN A 176 11.05 1.71 3.98
C ASN A 176 10.46 0.91 5.15
N ILE A 177 10.72 1.31 6.38
CA ILE A 177 10.03 0.84 7.59
C ILE A 177 9.20 2.01 8.11
N TRP A 178 7.86 1.86 8.09
CA TRP A 178 6.93 2.89 8.50
C TRP A 178 6.24 2.49 9.81
N SER A 179 6.54 3.22 10.87
CA SER A 179 5.94 2.99 12.19
C SER A 179 4.63 3.79 12.29
N GLN A 180 3.53 3.09 12.15
CA GLN A 180 2.18 3.66 12.27
C GLN A 180 1.34 2.71 13.12
N PRO A 181 0.84 3.15 14.30
CA PRO A 181 0.09 2.29 15.18
C PRO A 181 -1.18 1.75 14.49
N CYS A 182 -1.56 0.53 14.86
CA CYS A 182 -2.86 -0.02 14.45
C CYS A 182 -3.99 0.92 14.85
N VAL A 183 -5.08 0.90 14.10
CA VAL A 183 -6.31 1.62 14.45
C VAL A 183 -6.83 1.10 15.80
N GLN A 184 -6.59 1.86 16.86
CA GLN A 184 -6.98 1.53 18.24
C GLN A 184 -8.13 2.39 18.76
N SER A 185 -8.34 3.57 18.19
CA SER A 185 -9.37 4.50 18.60
C SER A 185 -10.77 3.96 18.30
N HIS A 186 -11.67 4.08 19.26
CA HIS A 186 -13.10 3.74 19.06
C HIS A 186 -13.75 4.60 17.97
N THR A 187 -13.26 5.81 17.75
CA THR A 187 -13.75 6.73 16.71
C THR A 187 -13.29 6.35 15.30
N GLU A 188 -12.16 5.67 15.18
CA GLU A 188 -11.63 5.20 13.91
C GLU A 188 -12.05 3.77 13.56
N ARG A 189 -12.56 3.01 14.54
CA ARG A 189 -13.02 1.64 14.33
C ARG A 189 -14.36 1.62 13.63
N THR A 190 -14.37 1.12 12.41
CA THR A 190 -15.57 0.98 11.59
C THR A 190 -16.31 -0.34 11.78
N GLY A 191 -15.84 -1.20 12.69
CA GLY A 191 -16.33 -2.58 12.82
C GLY A 191 -15.74 -3.56 11.79
N HIS A 192 -14.89 -3.10 10.88
CA HIS A 192 -14.15 -3.96 9.96
C HIS A 192 -12.96 -4.62 10.68
N PRO A 193 -12.77 -5.96 10.57
CA PRO A 193 -11.76 -6.68 11.36
C PRO A 193 -10.30 -6.40 10.92
N ALA A 194 -10.08 -5.81 9.75
CA ALA A 194 -8.77 -5.67 9.11
C ALA A 194 -8.53 -4.26 8.54
N GLN A 195 -8.84 -3.22 9.29
CA GLN A 195 -8.61 -1.85 8.88
C GLN A 195 -7.15 -1.45 9.10
N PHE A 196 -6.46 -0.96 8.06
CA PHE A 196 -5.16 -0.29 8.21
C PHE A 196 -5.34 1.23 8.46
N PRO A 197 -4.34 1.92 9.02
CA PRO A 197 -4.43 3.36 9.31
C PRO A 197 -4.64 4.19 8.05
N GLU A 198 -5.46 5.24 8.15
CA GLU A 198 -5.70 6.17 7.04
C GLU A 198 -4.41 6.85 6.59
N GLN A 199 -3.51 7.17 7.54
CA GLN A 199 -2.21 7.75 7.24
C GLN A 199 -1.35 6.84 6.33
N LEU A 200 -1.46 5.50 6.47
CA LEU A 200 -0.76 4.55 5.59
C LEU A 200 -1.24 4.70 4.14
N ALA A 201 -2.56 4.79 3.94
CA ALA A 201 -3.14 5.00 2.62
C ALA A 201 -2.73 6.37 2.06
N ASN A 202 -2.84 7.43 2.85
CA ASN A 202 -2.46 8.79 2.47
C ASN A 202 -1.00 8.87 1.99
N ASP A 203 -0.08 8.26 2.76
CA ASP A 203 1.35 8.28 2.47
C ASP A 203 1.67 7.53 1.16
N HIS A 204 1.03 6.38 0.92
CA HIS A 204 1.22 5.64 -0.34
C HIS A 204 0.59 6.36 -1.53
N ILE A 205 -0.61 6.92 -1.38
CA ILE A 205 -1.29 7.66 -2.45
C ILE A 205 -0.48 8.90 -2.83
N THR A 206 0.03 9.64 -1.85
CA THR A 206 0.91 10.80 -2.07
C THR A 206 2.20 10.41 -2.78
N SER A 207 2.80 9.26 -2.39
CA SER A 207 4.08 8.82 -2.94
C SER A 207 3.99 8.35 -4.39
N TRP A 208 2.89 7.70 -4.78
CA TRP A 208 2.82 6.93 -6.02
C TRP A 208 1.76 7.41 -7.01
N SER A 209 1.06 8.51 -6.74
CA SER A 209 0.07 9.09 -7.65
C SER A 209 0.07 10.62 -7.63
N ASN A 210 -0.50 11.22 -8.68
CA ASN A 210 -0.76 12.64 -8.76
C ASN A 210 -2.26 12.92 -8.59
N GLU A 211 -2.63 14.18 -8.34
CA GLU A 211 -4.02 14.61 -8.38
C GLU A 211 -4.67 14.26 -9.73
N GLY A 212 -5.91 13.79 -9.69
CA GLY A 212 -6.65 13.32 -10.86
C GLY A 212 -6.31 11.91 -11.34
N ASP A 213 -5.22 11.26 -10.85
CA ASP A 213 -4.92 9.86 -11.13
C ASP A 213 -5.98 8.92 -10.54
N THR A 214 -6.10 7.73 -11.11
CA THR A 214 -7.08 6.70 -10.67
C THR A 214 -6.43 5.75 -9.67
N VAL A 215 -6.99 5.72 -8.45
CA VAL A 215 -6.64 4.78 -7.38
C VAL A 215 -7.66 3.65 -7.31
N LEU A 216 -7.21 2.41 -7.22
CA LEU A 216 -8.03 1.21 -7.08
C LEU A 216 -7.80 0.56 -5.71
N ASP A 217 -8.88 0.09 -5.09
CA ASP A 217 -8.83 -0.88 -3.99
C ASP A 217 -9.80 -2.03 -4.28
N PRO A 218 -9.32 -3.22 -4.69
CA PRO A 218 -10.16 -4.36 -5.00
C PRO A 218 -10.67 -5.10 -3.76
N PHE A 219 -10.21 -4.72 -2.56
CA PHE A 219 -10.66 -5.23 -1.26
C PHE A 219 -11.02 -4.07 -0.34
N LEU A 220 -11.98 -3.27 -0.79
CA LEU A 220 -12.35 -1.97 -0.23
C LEU A 220 -12.55 -1.98 1.31
N GLY A 221 -13.11 -3.07 1.84
CA GLY A 221 -13.41 -3.20 3.26
C GLY A 221 -14.21 -2.02 3.80
N SER A 222 -13.69 -1.31 4.79
CA SER A 222 -14.32 -0.12 5.36
C SER A 222 -14.05 1.19 4.60
N GLY A 223 -13.35 1.15 3.46
CA GLY A 223 -13.18 2.30 2.58
C GLY A 223 -11.99 3.23 2.90
N THR A 224 -11.04 2.81 3.68
CA THR A 224 -9.90 3.66 4.10
C THR A 224 -9.13 4.23 2.91
N THR A 225 -8.80 3.41 1.91
CA THR A 225 -8.14 3.87 0.67
C THR A 225 -9.00 4.88 -0.08
N GLY A 226 -10.33 4.68 -0.10
CA GLY A 226 -11.25 5.58 -0.79
C GLY A 226 -11.38 6.95 -0.12
N VAL A 227 -11.42 6.98 1.21
CA VAL A 227 -11.36 8.22 2.01
C VAL A 227 -10.09 8.98 1.69
N ALA A 228 -8.94 8.34 1.79
CA ALA A 228 -7.64 8.92 1.51
C ALA A 228 -7.52 9.44 0.06
N ALA A 229 -7.97 8.67 -0.92
CA ALA A 229 -7.96 9.06 -2.32
C ALA A 229 -8.81 10.31 -2.58
N LYS A 230 -10.00 10.39 -1.97
CA LYS A 230 -10.88 11.55 -2.09
C LYS A 230 -10.30 12.80 -1.45
N GLN A 231 -9.73 12.68 -0.24
CA GLN A 231 -9.07 13.78 0.46
C GLN A 231 -7.89 14.36 -0.33
N LEU A 232 -7.22 13.52 -1.10
CA LEU A 232 -6.05 13.89 -1.89
C LEU A 232 -6.38 14.25 -3.35
N GLY A 233 -7.65 14.37 -3.74
CA GLY A 233 -8.06 14.77 -5.07
C GLY A 233 -7.85 13.71 -6.17
N ARG A 234 -7.78 12.41 -5.79
CA ARG A 234 -7.66 11.30 -6.75
C ARG A 234 -9.03 10.77 -7.14
N LYS A 235 -9.16 10.25 -8.35
CA LYS A 235 -10.29 9.40 -8.74
C LYS A 235 -10.16 8.07 -8.01
N PHE A 236 -11.27 7.50 -7.58
CA PHE A 236 -11.25 6.27 -6.80
C PHE A 236 -12.20 5.21 -7.38
N ILE A 237 -11.72 3.96 -7.41
CA ILE A 237 -12.51 2.78 -7.70
C ILE A 237 -12.33 1.82 -6.53
N GLY A 238 -13.43 1.47 -5.86
CA GLY A 238 -13.43 0.50 -4.76
C GLY A 238 -14.35 -0.66 -5.06
N ILE A 239 -13.91 -1.90 -4.80
CA ILE A 239 -14.70 -3.11 -4.99
C ILE A 239 -14.81 -3.82 -3.64
N GLU A 240 -16.04 -4.16 -3.24
CA GLU A 240 -16.32 -4.90 -2.00
C GLU A 240 -17.40 -5.95 -2.25
N LYS A 241 -17.16 -7.16 -1.79
CA LYS A 241 -18.09 -8.28 -1.98
C LYS A 241 -19.11 -8.40 -0.85
N VAL A 242 -18.75 -7.97 0.35
CA VAL A 242 -19.61 -8.08 1.54
C VAL A 242 -20.46 -6.83 1.69
N ASP A 243 -21.77 -6.98 1.60
CA ASP A 243 -22.75 -5.88 1.62
C ASP A 243 -22.57 -4.95 2.81
N LYS A 244 -22.38 -5.49 4.00
CA LYS A 244 -22.13 -4.71 5.22
C LYS A 244 -20.94 -3.77 5.10
N TYR A 245 -19.81 -4.26 4.60
CA TYR A 245 -18.59 -3.45 4.47
C TYR A 245 -18.70 -2.47 3.30
N TYR A 246 -19.36 -2.87 2.22
CA TYR A 246 -19.68 -1.97 1.11
C TYR A 246 -20.47 -0.75 1.58
N ASN A 247 -21.52 -0.95 2.40
CA ASN A 247 -22.36 0.14 2.91
C ASN A 247 -21.55 1.05 3.86
N ILE A 248 -20.75 0.49 4.76
CA ILE A 248 -19.85 1.26 5.63
C ILE A 248 -18.89 2.13 4.80
N ALA A 249 -18.25 1.54 3.79
CA ALA A 249 -17.31 2.26 2.93
C ALA A 249 -18.01 3.37 2.15
N LYS A 250 -19.19 3.09 1.62
CA LYS A 250 -20.00 4.06 0.88
C LYS A 250 -20.33 5.30 1.72
N ASP A 251 -20.78 5.08 2.95
CA ASP A 251 -21.15 6.19 3.84
C ASP A 251 -19.90 7.02 4.19
N ARG A 252 -18.81 6.40 4.60
CA ARG A 252 -17.55 7.07 4.93
C ARG A 252 -16.98 7.89 3.76
N ILE A 253 -16.95 7.32 2.57
CA ILE A 253 -16.41 8.01 1.38
C ILE A 253 -17.33 9.16 0.96
N ASN A 254 -18.66 9.01 1.09
CA ASN A 254 -19.59 10.08 0.77
C ASN A 254 -19.47 11.27 1.74
N GLU A 255 -19.31 11.00 3.04
CA GLU A 255 -19.14 12.01 4.10
C GLU A 255 -17.78 12.73 4.04
N THR A 256 -16.78 12.11 3.40
CA THR A 256 -15.45 12.71 3.25
C THR A 256 -15.51 13.95 2.37
N LYS A 257 -14.93 15.06 2.82
CA LYS A 257 -14.76 16.27 2.01
C LYS A 257 -13.67 16.03 0.95
N GLU A 258 -13.89 16.53 -0.25
CA GLU A 258 -12.84 16.57 -1.28
C GLU A 258 -11.77 17.60 -0.89
N ALA A 259 -10.54 17.40 -1.37
CA ALA A 259 -9.50 18.42 -1.25
C ALA A 259 -10.04 19.75 -1.81
N GLU A 260 -9.93 20.81 -1.03
CA GLU A 260 -10.15 22.15 -1.57
C GLU A 260 -9.07 22.40 -2.62
N ALA A 261 -9.48 22.76 -3.84
CA ALA A 261 -8.54 23.12 -4.88
C ALA A 261 -7.68 24.28 -4.35
N VAL A 262 -6.38 24.07 -4.21
CA VAL A 262 -5.45 25.16 -3.91
C VAL A 262 -5.46 26.06 -5.15
N ILE A 263 -6.19 27.17 -5.06
CA ILE A 263 -6.09 28.23 -6.06
C ILE A 263 -4.72 28.87 -5.77
N GLU A 264 -3.72 28.48 -6.57
CA GLU A 264 -2.50 29.30 -6.64
C GLU A 264 -2.91 30.68 -7.14
N VAL A 265 -2.92 31.63 -6.24
CA VAL A 265 -3.03 33.05 -6.60
C VAL A 265 -1.63 33.47 -7.02
N ASP A 266 -1.46 33.72 -8.34
CA ASP A 266 -0.25 34.26 -8.92
C ASP A 266 0.19 35.60 -8.26
#